data_5bc0a2dbbaba9555e03c2c0dea413b62
#
_entry.id   5bc0a2dbbaba9555e03c2c0dea413b62
#
_cell.length_a   1.000
_cell.length_b   1.000
_cell.length_c   1.000
_cell.angle_alpha   90.00
_cell.angle_beta   90.00
_cell.angle_gamma   90.00
#
_symmetry.space_group_name_H-M   'P 1'
#
loop_
_entity.id
_entity.type
_entity.pdbx_description
1 polymer ?
#
loop_
_entity_poly.entity_id
_entity_poly.type
_entity_poly.pdbx_seq_one_letter_code
_entity_poly.pdbx_strand_id
1 'polypeptide(L)'
;TPNRPDCMGVQGIARDLAAAGLGSLKPVETSQIAEAGSCPVEIRTDDPEGCPAFYGRVIHGVDNTGSSPEWMQRRLLAAGQRIISPLVDATNYLMLAFGRPAHVYDLAKLSGAIMARRAKDGETVEALNEKTYTLDDTMTVIADDKGVHDIAGIMGGEHSGATEETTDVLLEIAYFDPERIGVTGRKLGLASDARTRFERGVDPMFLDDGLAILTSLILKSCGGEPTEVVCAGTPPTKAKQVKFDPDLTERLGGVSVPHEQQRAILTALDFEVGDAWTVTCPPRRHDIEGSADLVEEVVRIHGIDNVDAVALPRRPGVALPTATPLQQLERKLRRAAAARSLNEAITWSFLPTDEADHFADGAELWVLDNPISEDM
;
A
#
# COMPACT_ATOMS: atom_id res chain seq x y z
N THR A 1 5.11 -6.31 3.88
CA THR A 1 4.08 -6.61 4.88
C THR A 1 3.02 -5.51 4.87
N PRO A 2 1.74 -5.81 5.16
CA PRO A 2 0.70 -4.79 5.18
C PRO A 2 0.96 -3.69 6.23
N ASN A 3 1.76 -3.96 7.24
CA ASN A 3 2.09 -3.04 8.32
C ASN A 3 3.17 -2.01 7.97
N ARG A 4 3.94 -2.26 6.92
CA ARG A 4 5.08 -1.43 6.50
C ARG A 4 4.79 -0.81 5.13
N PRO A 5 4.08 0.34 5.09
CA PRO A 5 3.74 1.00 3.83
C PRO A 5 4.97 1.45 3.04
N ASP A 6 6.03 1.84 3.72
CA ASP A 6 7.30 2.20 3.09
C ASP A 6 7.96 1.02 2.34
N CYS A 7 7.67 -0.23 2.73
CA CYS A 7 8.14 -1.45 2.04
C CYS A 7 7.21 -1.91 0.91
N MET A 8 6.17 -1.14 0.56
CA MET A 8 5.32 -1.41 -0.62
C MET A 8 5.93 -0.90 -1.94
N GLY A 9 7.20 -0.46 -1.89
CA GLY A 9 8.06 -0.15 -3.03
C GLY A 9 9.43 -0.79 -2.85
N VAL A 10 10.10 -1.06 -3.98
CA VAL A 10 11.44 -1.68 -3.99
C VAL A 10 12.46 -0.87 -3.19
N GLN A 11 12.36 0.48 -3.24
CA GLN A 11 13.28 1.36 -2.51
C GLN A 11 13.19 1.17 -0.98
N GLY A 12 11.98 0.98 -0.43
CA GLY A 12 11.82 0.74 1.00
C GLY A 12 12.44 -0.59 1.44
N ILE A 13 12.28 -1.63 0.63
CA ILE A 13 12.95 -2.92 0.86
C ILE A 13 14.47 -2.77 0.77
N ALA A 14 14.97 -2.02 -0.21
CA ALA A 14 16.41 -1.77 -0.36
C ALA A 14 16.97 -1.00 0.86
N ARG A 15 16.21 -0.07 1.45
CA ARG A 15 16.57 0.63 2.68
C ARG A 15 16.69 -0.34 3.87
N ASP A 16 15.75 -1.25 4.02
CA ASP A 16 15.78 -2.28 5.05
C ASP A 16 16.99 -3.22 4.91
N LEU A 17 17.27 -3.66 3.68
CA LEU A 17 18.44 -4.50 3.40
C LEU A 17 19.76 -3.77 3.70
N ALA A 18 19.84 -2.48 3.40
CA ALA A 18 21.00 -1.66 3.74
C ALA A 18 21.15 -1.51 5.26
N ALA A 19 20.06 -1.27 6.00
CA ALA A 19 20.07 -1.19 7.46
C ALA A 19 20.49 -2.53 8.10
N ALA A 20 20.16 -3.65 7.48
CA ALA A 20 20.61 -4.99 7.88
C ALA A 20 22.06 -5.31 7.46
N GLY A 21 22.80 -4.38 6.86
CA GLY A 21 24.19 -4.57 6.46
C GLY A 21 24.40 -5.42 5.20
N LEU A 22 23.34 -5.69 4.42
CA LEU A 22 23.40 -6.51 3.21
C LEU A 22 23.80 -5.72 1.96
N GLY A 23 24.11 -4.44 2.11
CA GLY A 23 24.53 -3.56 1.03
C GLY A 23 24.49 -2.09 1.44
N SER A 24 24.61 -1.20 0.45
CA SER A 24 24.44 0.24 0.64
C SER A 24 23.31 0.76 -0.23
N LEU A 25 22.45 1.60 0.35
CA LEU A 25 21.39 2.27 -0.40
C LEU A 25 21.99 3.31 -1.34
N LYS A 26 21.69 3.20 -2.63
CA LYS A 26 22.04 4.24 -3.59
C LYS A 26 21.09 5.42 -3.44
N PRO A 27 21.59 6.67 -3.52
CA PRO A 27 20.71 7.83 -3.53
C PRO A 27 19.76 7.76 -4.72
N VAL A 28 18.56 8.28 -4.52
CA VAL A 28 17.60 8.44 -5.62
C VAL A 28 18.06 9.61 -6.48
N GLU A 29 18.28 9.34 -7.76
CA GLU A 29 18.66 10.38 -8.72
C GLU A 29 17.39 11.14 -9.13
N THR A 30 17.26 12.38 -8.64
CA THR A 30 16.29 13.35 -9.14
C THR A 30 16.99 14.29 -10.11
N SER A 31 16.53 14.30 -11.36
CA SER A 31 17.04 15.22 -12.38
C SER A 31 16.41 16.60 -12.18
N GLN A 32 17.20 17.66 -12.28
CA GLN A 32 16.61 18.98 -12.45
C GLN A 32 15.89 19.02 -13.79
N ILE A 33 14.60 19.32 -13.75
CA ILE A 33 13.73 19.42 -14.92
C ILE A 33 13.72 20.88 -15.38
N ALA A 34 14.16 21.15 -16.61
CA ALA A 34 14.03 22.47 -17.20
C ALA A 34 12.54 22.73 -17.52
N GLU A 35 12.03 23.84 -17.02
CA GLU A 35 10.63 24.21 -17.17
C GLU A 35 10.42 25.05 -18.45
N ALA A 36 9.37 24.72 -19.21
CA ALA A 36 9.02 25.36 -20.49
C ALA A 36 7.77 26.26 -20.36
N GLY A 37 7.65 27.00 -19.25
CA GLY A 37 6.58 27.96 -19.03
C GLY A 37 5.68 27.64 -17.86
N SER A 38 4.62 28.46 -17.68
CA SER A 38 3.66 28.31 -16.60
C SER A 38 2.68 27.16 -16.87
N CYS A 39 2.22 26.54 -15.78
CA CYS A 39 1.19 25.51 -15.84
C CYS A 39 -0.17 26.13 -16.23
N PRO A 40 -0.83 25.67 -17.29
CA PRO A 40 -2.11 26.24 -17.73
C PRO A 40 -3.31 25.79 -16.90
N VAL A 41 -3.11 24.84 -15.96
CA VAL A 41 -4.17 24.27 -15.12
C VAL A 41 -4.01 24.76 -13.70
N GLU A 42 -5.06 25.33 -13.14
CA GLU A 42 -5.13 25.63 -11.71
C GLU A 42 -5.37 24.33 -10.93
N ILE A 43 -4.60 24.12 -9.88
CA ILE A 43 -4.73 22.97 -8.97
C ILE A 43 -5.17 23.45 -7.60
N ARG A 44 -6.20 22.79 -7.02
CA ARG A 44 -6.75 23.16 -5.72
C ARG A 44 -6.99 21.94 -4.83
N THR A 45 -7.03 22.19 -3.53
CA THR A 45 -7.60 21.24 -2.57
C THR A 45 -8.71 21.95 -1.78
N ASP A 46 -9.94 21.57 -2.06
CA ASP A 46 -11.14 22.04 -1.38
C ASP A 46 -11.55 21.07 -0.25
N ASP A 47 -10.82 19.95 -0.09
CA ASP A 47 -10.90 18.99 1.02
C ASP A 47 -9.52 18.79 1.65
N PRO A 48 -8.99 19.77 2.41
CA PRO A 48 -7.63 19.66 2.98
C PRO A 48 -7.50 18.56 4.05
N GLU A 49 -8.60 18.01 4.56
CA GLU A 49 -8.56 16.85 5.45
C GLU A 49 -8.39 15.55 4.66
N GLY A 50 -9.08 15.40 3.54
CA GLY A 50 -9.01 14.20 2.70
C GLY A 50 -7.81 14.21 1.75
N CYS A 51 -7.42 15.39 1.26
CA CYS A 51 -6.24 15.60 0.41
C CYS A 51 -5.44 16.81 0.90
N PRO A 52 -4.59 16.65 1.91
CA PRO A 52 -3.76 17.73 2.44
C PRO A 52 -2.80 18.36 1.43
N ALA A 53 -2.35 17.59 0.43
CA ALA A 53 -1.44 18.09 -0.60
C ALA A 53 -1.74 17.46 -1.96
N PHE A 54 -1.83 18.33 -2.97
CA PHE A 54 -2.13 17.97 -4.33
C PHE A 54 -1.19 18.73 -5.28
N TYR A 55 -0.33 18.01 -6.00
CA TYR A 55 0.71 18.56 -6.86
C TYR A 55 0.46 18.13 -8.30
N GLY A 56 0.72 19.02 -9.24
CA GLY A 56 0.59 18.72 -10.63
C GLY A 56 1.60 19.44 -11.51
N ARG A 57 1.78 18.91 -12.71
CA ARG A 57 2.61 19.46 -13.78
C ARG A 57 2.03 19.06 -15.12
N VAL A 58 1.93 19.99 -16.05
CA VAL A 58 1.58 19.69 -17.44
C VAL A 58 2.84 19.37 -18.23
N ILE A 59 2.76 18.40 -19.13
CA ILE A 59 3.76 18.17 -20.18
C ILE A 59 3.06 18.27 -21.53
N HIS A 60 3.52 19.19 -22.37
CA HIS A 60 3.02 19.38 -23.72
C HIS A 60 3.80 18.55 -24.72
N GLY A 61 3.14 18.09 -25.78
CA GLY A 61 3.76 17.44 -26.92
C GLY A 61 4.35 16.05 -26.60
N VAL A 62 3.70 15.27 -25.77
CA VAL A 62 4.10 13.87 -25.52
C VAL A 62 3.69 12.98 -26.70
N ASP A 63 4.51 11.96 -26.97
CA ASP A 63 4.19 10.88 -27.90
C ASP A 63 3.96 9.58 -27.13
N ASN A 64 2.69 9.20 -26.97
CA ASN A 64 2.28 7.97 -26.26
C ASN A 64 2.07 6.76 -27.21
N THR A 65 2.45 6.88 -28.50
CA THR A 65 2.30 5.79 -29.48
C THR A 65 3.43 4.76 -29.42
N GLY A 66 4.53 5.12 -28.77
CA GLY A 66 5.72 4.29 -28.62
C GLY A 66 5.59 3.16 -27.59
N SER A 67 6.71 2.53 -27.31
CA SER A 67 6.82 1.52 -26.25
C SER A 67 7.69 2.03 -25.11
N SER A 68 7.37 1.66 -23.90
CA SER A 68 8.22 1.93 -22.73
C SER A 68 9.64 1.37 -22.92
N PRO A 69 10.68 1.99 -22.35
CA PRO A 69 12.05 1.47 -22.42
C PRO A 69 12.13 0.00 -21.97
N GLU A 70 12.92 -0.82 -22.65
CA GLU A 70 13.04 -2.26 -22.40
C GLU A 70 13.37 -2.60 -20.93
N TRP A 71 14.22 -1.79 -20.29
CA TRP A 71 14.56 -1.99 -18.88
C TRP A 71 13.36 -1.81 -17.97
N MET A 72 12.43 -0.87 -18.27
CA MET A 72 11.20 -0.62 -17.53
C MET A 72 10.22 -1.76 -17.74
N GLN A 73 9.99 -2.16 -19.01
CA GLN A 73 9.14 -3.30 -19.34
C GLN A 73 9.57 -4.58 -18.59
N ARG A 74 10.87 -4.91 -18.60
CA ARG A 74 11.39 -6.08 -17.88
C ARG A 74 11.11 -6.05 -16.38
N ARG A 75 11.23 -4.87 -15.75
CA ARG A 75 10.95 -4.70 -14.30
C ARG A 75 9.47 -4.82 -13.98
N LEU A 76 8.61 -4.20 -14.80
CA LEU A 76 7.15 -4.27 -14.66
C LEU A 76 6.66 -5.71 -14.84
N LEU A 77 7.10 -6.40 -15.88
CA LEU A 77 6.77 -7.82 -16.13
C LEU A 77 7.25 -8.72 -14.99
N ALA A 78 8.47 -8.49 -14.47
CA ALA A 78 8.98 -9.24 -13.31
C ALA A 78 8.16 -9.00 -12.03
N ALA A 79 7.51 -7.86 -11.91
CA ALA A 79 6.59 -7.54 -10.82
C ALA A 79 5.13 -7.99 -11.08
N GLY A 80 4.88 -8.72 -12.19
CA GLY A 80 3.55 -9.22 -12.55
C GLY A 80 2.63 -8.20 -13.20
N GLN A 81 3.15 -7.02 -13.58
CA GLN A 81 2.37 -5.99 -14.29
C GLN A 81 2.34 -6.25 -15.80
N ARG A 82 1.26 -5.84 -16.44
CA ARG A 82 1.17 -5.79 -17.91
C ARG A 82 1.79 -4.50 -18.42
N ILE A 83 2.35 -4.54 -19.61
CA ILE A 83 2.79 -3.35 -20.33
C ILE A 83 1.56 -2.79 -21.07
N ILE A 84 1.28 -1.50 -20.88
CA ILE A 84 0.08 -0.84 -21.40
C ILE A 84 0.47 0.25 -22.39
N SER A 85 1.04 1.34 -21.90
CA SER A 85 1.55 2.46 -22.69
C SER A 85 2.67 3.16 -21.90
N PRO A 86 3.55 3.93 -22.54
CA PRO A 86 4.65 4.60 -21.84
C PRO A 86 4.21 5.47 -20.66
N LEU A 87 3.08 6.17 -20.77
CA LEU A 87 2.54 7.00 -19.68
C LEU A 87 2.07 6.15 -18.50
N VAL A 88 1.28 5.11 -18.75
CA VAL A 88 0.76 4.21 -17.69
C VAL A 88 1.90 3.40 -17.08
N ASP A 89 2.82 2.92 -17.87
CA ASP A 89 3.98 2.16 -17.40
C ASP A 89 4.89 3.01 -16.49
N ALA A 90 5.04 4.31 -16.79
CA ALA A 90 5.80 5.23 -15.95
C ALA A 90 5.14 5.41 -14.57
N THR A 91 3.81 5.55 -14.48
CA THR A 91 3.10 5.64 -13.21
C THR A 91 3.17 4.33 -12.42
N ASN A 92 2.98 3.19 -13.08
CA ASN A 92 3.12 1.87 -12.48
C ASN A 92 4.54 1.63 -11.98
N TYR A 93 5.56 2.06 -12.74
CA TYR A 93 6.95 1.95 -12.32
C TYR A 93 7.23 2.81 -11.08
N LEU A 94 6.76 4.06 -11.03
CA LEU A 94 6.89 4.93 -9.85
C LEU A 94 6.25 4.29 -8.62
N MET A 95 5.04 3.77 -8.78
CA MET A 95 4.31 3.10 -7.70
C MET A 95 5.04 1.88 -7.16
N LEU A 96 5.56 1.01 -8.02
CA LEU A 96 6.24 -0.23 -7.61
C LEU A 96 7.66 0.01 -7.12
N ALA A 97 8.39 0.95 -7.73
CA ALA A 97 9.76 1.25 -7.33
C ALA A 97 9.84 2.03 -6.01
N PHE A 98 8.93 2.99 -5.81
CA PHE A 98 9.02 3.96 -4.70
C PHE A 98 7.83 3.90 -3.73
N GLY A 99 6.82 3.07 -4.00
CA GLY A 99 5.61 3.01 -3.17
C GLY A 99 4.70 4.23 -3.34
N ARG A 100 4.89 5.02 -4.40
CA ARG A 100 4.18 6.29 -4.64
C ARG A 100 3.27 6.16 -5.86
N PRO A 101 1.94 5.97 -5.67
CA PRO A 101 1.00 6.07 -6.79
C PRO A 101 0.93 7.50 -7.33
N ALA A 102 0.71 7.60 -8.63
CA ALA A 102 0.52 8.85 -9.35
C ALA A 102 -0.48 8.62 -10.48
N HIS A 103 -1.06 9.71 -11.02
CA HIS A 103 -2.00 9.63 -12.13
C HIS A 103 -1.56 10.53 -13.28
N VAL A 104 -2.03 10.20 -14.48
CA VAL A 104 -1.80 10.98 -15.73
C VAL A 104 -3.12 11.16 -16.43
N TYR A 105 -3.54 12.42 -16.54
CA TYR A 105 -4.76 12.81 -17.24
C TYR A 105 -4.43 13.27 -18.67
N ASP A 106 -5.34 12.99 -19.61
CA ASP A 106 -5.38 13.67 -20.88
C ASP A 106 -5.87 15.12 -20.68
N LEU A 107 -4.99 16.08 -20.93
CA LEU A 107 -5.28 17.51 -20.69
C LEU A 107 -6.49 17.99 -21.49
N ALA A 108 -6.70 17.47 -22.71
CA ALA A 108 -7.83 17.85 -23.56
C ALA A 108 -9.20 17.43 -23.02
N LYS A 109 -9.22 16.47 -22.09
CA LYS A 109 -10.45 15.97 -21.44
C LYS A 109 -10.80 16.69 -20.16
N LEU A 110 -9.91 17.58 -19.65
CA LEU A 110 -10.11 18.36 -18.45
C LEU A 110 -10.78 19.71 -18.75
N SER A 111 -11.45 20.29 -17.77
CA SER A 111 -12.18 21.56 -17.92
C SER A 111 -12.02 22.44 -16.70
N GLY A 112 -11.30 23.55 -16.84
CA GLY A 112 -11.07 24.50 -15.75
C GLY A 112 -10.04 24.01 -14.73
N ALA A 113 -10.29 24.27 -13.46
CA ALA A 113 -9.40 23.85 -12.38
C ALA A 113 -9.57 22.38 -12.06
N ILE A 114 -8.47 21.70 -11.71
CA ILE A 114 -8.50 20.36 -11.13
C ILE A 114 -8.41 20.48 -9.61
N MET A 115 -9.31 19.80 -8.93
CA MET A 115 -9.44 19.93 -7.47
C MET A 115 -9.67 18.61 -6.76
N ALA A 116 -9.03 18.44 -5.62
CA ALA A 116 -9.42 17.45 -4.64
C ALA A 116 -10.55 18.02 -3.77
N ARG A 117 -11.74 17.40 -3.79
CA ARG A 117 -12.91 17.85 -3.02
C ARG A 117 -13.70 16.67 -2.44
N ARG A 118 -14.63 16.96 -1.56
CA ARG A 118 -15.67 16.00 -1.19
C ARG A 118 -16.57 15.70 -2.38
N ALA A 119 -16.96 14.44 -2.53
CA ALA A 119 -18.02 14.09 -3.46
C ALA A 119 -19.34 14.68 -2.99
N LYS A 120 -20.28 14.84 -3.90
CA LYS A 120 -21.66 15.19 -3.58
C LYS A 120 -22.46 13.90 -3.43
N ASP A 121 -23.43 13.91 -2.52
CA ASP A 121 -24.27 12.74 -2.30
C ASP A 121 -25.02 12.34 -3.58
N GLY A 122 -24.89 11.07 -3.97
CA GLY A 122 -25.46 10.55 -5.22
C GLY A 122 -24.67 10.87 -6.50
N GLU A 123 -23.53 11.54 -6.41
CA GLU A 123 -22.62 11.76 -7.55
C GLU A 123 -22.06 10.42 -8.06
N THR A 124 -21.87 10.29 -9.35
CA THR A 124 -21.41 9.03 -9.97
C THR A 124 -20.12 9.21 -10.74
N VAL A 125 -19.32 8.15 -10.79
CA VAL A 125 -18.11 8.07 -11.62
C VAL A 125 -18.02 6.71 -12.29
N GLU A 126 -17.72 6.68 -13.58
CA GLU A 126 -17.33 5.48 -14.30
C GLU A 126 -15.82 5.29 -14.16
N ALA A 127 -15.41 4.21 -13.52
CA ALA A 127 -14.02 3.96 -13.19
C ALA A 127 -13.34 3.06 -14.24
N LEU A 128 -11.98 3.04 -14.25
CA LEU A 128 -11.14 2.26 -15.17
C LEU A 128 -11.45 0.74 -15.22
N ASN A 129 -12.24 0.21 -14.28
CA ASN A 129 -12.73 -1.17 -14.31
C ASN A 129 -14.12 -1.31 -14.96
N GLU A 130 -14.55 -0.31 -15.73
CA GLU A 130 -15.83 -0.28 -16.46
C GLU A 130 -17.08 -0.37 -15.57
N LYS A 131 -16.94 -0.03 -14.28
CA LYS A 131 -18.06 0.00 -13.33
C LYS A 131 -18.38 1.43 -12.91
N THR A 132 -19.67 1.72 -12.77
CA THR A 132 -20.16 2.98 -12.24
C THR A 132 -20.33 2.87 -10.73
N TYR A 133 -19.74 3.81 -10.00
CA TYR A 133 -19.84 3.91 -8.55
C TYR A 133 -20.65 5.13 -8.15
N THR A 134 -21.55 4.95 -7.19
CA THR A 134 -22.29 6.03 -6.56
C THR A 134 -21.54 6.47 -5.31
N LEU A 135 -21.27 7.76 -5.24
CA LEU A 135 -20.44 8.40 -4.22
C LEU A 135 -21.33 9.12 -3.20
N ASP A 136 -20.75 9.47 -2.06
CA ASP A 136 -21.34 10.30 -1.03
C ASP A 136 -20.34 11.31 -0.45
N ASP A 137 -20.82 12.22 0.38
CA ASP A 137 -20.08 13.35 0.94
C ASP A 137 -18.97 12.96 1.94
N THR A 138 -18.85 11.66 2.29
CA THR A 138 -17.75 11.16 3.11
C THR A 138 -16.49 10.83 2.30
N MET A 139 -16.61 10.80 0.96
CA MET A 139 -15.56 10.39 0.04
C MET A 139 -14.82 11.60 -0.55
N THR A 140 -13.51 11.47 -0.74
CA THR A 140 -12.70 12.44 -1.49
C THR A 140 -12.61 12.02 -2.94
N VAL A 141 -12.74 12.97 -3.85
CA VAL A 141 -12.66 12.78 -5.29
C VAL A 141 -11.71 13.79 -5.92
N ILE A 142 -11.16 13.45 -7.09
CA ILE A 142 -10.55 14.42 -7.97
C ILE A 142 -11.59 14.80 -9.03
N ALA A 143 -11.79 16.09 -9.20
CA ALA A 143 -12.85 16.63 -10.04
C ALA A 143 -12.39 17.89 -10.77
N ASP A 144 -13.10 18.26 -11.80
CA ASP A 144 -12.99 19.54 -12.48
C ASP A 144 -14.32 20.31 -12.41
N ASP A 145 -14.45 21.35 -13.24
CA ASP A 145 -15.69 22.16 -13.29
C ASP A 145 -16.90 21.39 -13.85
N LYS A 146 -16.68 20.26 -14.55
CA LYS A 146 -17.74 19.44 -15.15
C LYS A 146 -18.18 18.28 -14.27
N GLY A 147 -17.27 17.68 -13.52
CA GLY A 147 -17.61 16.51 -12.70
C GLY A 147 -16.42 15.78 -12.10
N VAL A 148 -16.69 14.58 -11.60
CA VAL A 148 -15.71 13.70 -10.98
C VAL A 148 -14.88 12.99 -12.05
N HIS A 149 -13.57 13.00 -11.88
CA HIS A 149 -12.62 12.22 -12.66
C HIS A 149 -12.26 10.92 -11.95
N ASP A 150 -11.84 11.00 -10.66
CA ASP A 150 -11.31 9.85 -9.95
C ASP A 150 -11.91 9.71 -8.55
N ILE A 151 -11.97 8.48 -8.06
CA ILE A 151 -12.11 8.20 -6.63
C ILE A 151 -10.69 8.34 -6.05
N ALA A 152 -10.43 9.45 -5.37
CA ALA A 152 -9.11 9.89 -4.95
C ALA A 152 -8.28 8.77 -4.28
N GLY A 153 -7.09 8.52 -4.81
CA GLY A 153 -6.16 7.53 -4.28
C GLY A 153 -6.61 6.06 -4.38
N ILE A 154 -7.75 5.79 -5.03
CA ILE A 154 -8.31 4.43 -5.14
C ILE A 154 -8.33 3.99 -6.60
N MET A 155 -9.02 4.73 -7.47
CA MET A 155 -9.18 4.34 -8.87
C MET A 155 -9.47 5.55 -9.76
N GLY A 156 -8.77 5.63 -10.88
CA GLY A 156 -9.01 6.62 -11.92
C GLY A 156 -10.32 6.40 -12.66
N GLY A 157 -10.86 7.47 -13.24
CA GLY A 157 -12.02 7.41 -14.12
C GLY A 157 -11.64 7.13 -15.55
N GLU A 158 -12.53 6.44 -16.26
CA GLU A 158 -12.32 6.02 -17.66
C GLU A 158 -12.19 7.21 -18.61
N HIS A 159 -13.04 8.24 -18.43
CA HIS A 159 -13.20 9.32 -19.41
C HIS A 159 -11.99 10.28 -19.48
N SER A 160 -11.20 10.44 -18.43
CA SER A 160 -10.06 11.36 -18.35
C SER A 160 -8.70 10.71 -18.58
N GLY A 161 -8.66 9.39 -18.72
CA GLY A 161 -7.44 8.63 -18.95
C GLY A 161 -6.74 9.00 -20.26
N ALA A 162 -5.40 8.93 -20.24
CA ALA A 162 -4.57 9.12 -21.43
C ALA A 162 -4.73 7.94 -22.40
N THR A 163 -4.73 8.25 -23.70
CA THR A 163 -4.82 7.29 -24.81
C THR A 163 -3.58 7.40 -25.71
N GLU A 164 -3.50 6.59 -26.74
CA GLU A 164 -2.44 6.71 -27.76
C GLU A 164 -2.47 8.06 -28.51
N GLU A 165 -3.64 8.71 -28.59
CA GLU A 165 -3.82 10.00 -29.26
C GLU A 165 -3.51 11.20 -28.36
N THR A 166 -3.26 10.98 -27.06
CA THR A 166 -2.99 12.05 -26.10
C THR A 166 -1.64 12.69 -26.36
N THR A 167 -1.63 14.01 -26.55
CA THR A 167 -0.43 14.83 -26.81
C THR A 167 -0.04 15.74 -25.67
N ASP A 168 -0.98 16.08 -24.80
CA ASP A 168 -0.75 16.93 -23.64
C ASP A 168 -1.31 16.24 -22.39
N VAL A 169 -0.52 16.20 -21.33
CA VAL A 169 -0.89 15.48 -20.12
C VAL A 169 -0.74 16.35 -18.88
N LEU A 170 -1.64 16.15 -17.93
CA LEU A 170 -1.46 16.61 -16.55
C LEU A 170 -0.99 15.44 -15.69
N LEU A 171 0.21 15.55 -15.11
CA LEU A 171 0.70 14.65 -14.08
C LEU A 171 0.13 15.05 -12.73
N GLU A 172 -0.34 14.07 -11.97
CA GLU A 172 -0.82 14.24 -10.61
C GLU A 172 -0.01 13.40 -9.65
N ILE A 173 0.37 14.02 -8.54
CA ILE A 173 0.89 13.33 -7.38
C ILE A 173 0.32 13.97 -6.10
N ALA A 174 -0.30 13.18 -5.24
CA ALA A 174 -1.01 13.71 -4.09
C ALA A 174 -0.71 12.95 -2.79
N TYR A 175 -1.03 13.57 -1.66
CA TYR A 175 -1.13 12.90 -0.38
C TYR A 175 -2.60 12.86 0.03
N PHE A 176 -3.14 11.68 0.20
CA PHE A 176 -4.50 11.46 0.68
C PHE A 176 -4.49 10.94 2.11
N ASP A 177 -5.52 11.27 2.89
CA ASP A 177 -5.70 10.75 4.24
C ASP A 177 -5.93 9.24 4.22
N PRO A 178 -5.06 8.45 4.89
CA PRO A 178 -5.11 6.99 4.80
C PRO A 178 -6.40 6.38 5.33
N GLU A 179 -6.97 6.95 6.40
CA GLU A 179 -8.21 6.43 7.00
C GLU A 179 -9.38 6.62 6.04
N ARG A 180 -9.49 7.79 5.42
CA ARG A 180 -10.53 8.09 4.44
C ARG A 180 -10.46 7.19 3.22
N ILE A 181 -9.26 6.96 2.69
CA ILE A 181 -9.05 6.01 1.58
C ILE A 181 -9.49 4.60 1.99
N GLY A 182 -9.11 4.14 3.18
CA GLY A 182 -9.50 2.84 3.70
C GLY A 182 -11.01 2.68 3.87
N VAL A 183 -11.69 3.71 4.42
CA VAL A 183 -13.16 3.71 4.60
C VAL A 183 -13.87 3.72 3.24
N THR A 184 -13.48 4.62 2.33
CA THR A 184 -14.06 4.73 0.98
C THR A 184 -13.92 3.43 0.21
N GLY A 185 -12.72 2.84 0.19
CA GLY A 185 -12.47 1.61 -0.54
C GLY A 185 -13.26 0.40 0.00
N ARG A 186 -13.46 0.30 1.33
CA ARG A 186 -14.33 -0.75 1.91
C ARG A 186 -15.78 -0.52 1.55
N LYS A 187 -16.29 0.73 1.63
CA LYS A 187 -17.68 1.07 1.32
C LYS A 187 -18.04 0.78 -0.13
N LEU A 188 -17.13 1.04 -1.05
CA LEU A 188 -17.32 0.78 -2.48
C LEU A 188 -16.93 -0.64 -2.93
N GLY A 189 -16.35 -1.46 -2.04
CA GLY A 189 -15.86 -2.79 -2.39
C GLY A 189 -14.71 -2.77 -3.41
N LEU A 190 -13.93 -1.67 -3.46
CA LEU A 190 -12.86 -1.46 -4.41
C LEU A 190 -11.50 -1.87 -3.84
N ALA A 191 -10.77 -2.68 -4.58
CA ALA A 191 -9.37 -3.02 -4.32
C ALA A 191 -8.50 -2.56 -5.49
N SER A 192 -7.38 -1.89 -5.18
CA SER A 192 -6.37 -1.49 -6.16
C SER A 192 -4.99 -1.42 -5.51
N ASP A 193 -3.95 -1.45 -6.34
CA ASP A 193 -2.57 -1.27 -5.90
C ASP A 193 -2.32 0.14 -5.32
N ALA A 194 -2.98 1.15 -5.86
CA ALA A 194 -2.94 2.52 -5.35
C ALA A 194 -3.60 2.61 -3.98
N ARG A 195 -4.84 2.12 -3.84
CA ARG A 195 -5.55 2.07 -2.56
C ARG A 195 -4.72 1.39 -1.48
N THR A 196 -4.16 0.22 -1.78
CA THR A 196 -3.38 -0.56 -0.81
C THR A 196 -2.21 0.26 -0.21
N ARG A 197 -1.61 1.15 -0.99
CA ARG A 197 -0.54 2.05 -0.55
C ARG A 197 -1.08 3.25 0.20
N PHE A 198 -2.07 3.94 -0.35
CA PHE A 198 -2.63 5.13 0.28
C PHE A 198 -3.32 4.83 1.61
N GLU A 199 -4.10 3.74 1.72
CA GLU A 199 -4.78 3.38 2.97
C GLU A 199 -3.83 3.00 4.11
N ARG A 200 -2.55 2.68 3.80
CA ARG A 200 -1.48 2.39 4.77
C ARG A 200 -0.62 3.61 5.06
N GLY A 201 -0.73 4.64 4.23
CA GLY A 201 0.06 5.85 4.30
C GLY A 201 1.27 5.81 3.37
N VAL A 202 1.35 6.79 2.49
CA VAL A 202 2.49 7.02 1.61
C VAL A 202 3.45 8.05 2.23
N ASP A 203 4.69 8.09 1.78
CA ASP A 203 5.66 9.05 2.30
C ASP A 203 5.25 10.51 1.97
N PRO A 204 4.88 11.34 2.94
CA PRO A 204 4.47 12.72 2.69
C PRO A 204 5.62 13.62 2.21
N MET A 205 6.87 13.18 2.39
CA MET A 205 8.06 13.94 1.96
C MET A 205 8.45 13.66 0.49
N PHE A 206 7.82 12.67 -0.16
CA PHE A 206 8.22 12.19 -1.49
C PHE A 206 7.35 12.74 -2.63
N LEU A 207 6.68 13.88 -2.45
CA LEU A 207 5.84 14.49 -3.50
C LEU A 207 6.71 15.14 -4.58
N ASP A 208 7.64 16.02 -4.19
CA ASP A 208 8.51 16.72 -5.12
C ASP A 208 9.42 15.76 -5.90
N ASP A 209 10.12 14.88 -5.19
CA ASP A 209 11.00 13.88 -5.81
C ASP A 209 10.22 12.92 -6.69
N GLY A 210 9.04 12.48 -6.24
CA GLY A 210 8.15 11.58 -6.99
C GLY A 210 7.69 12.22 -8.31
N LEU A 211 7.27 13.49 -8.28
CA LEU A 211 6.86 14.22 -9.47
C LEU A 211 8.04 14.48 -10.43
N ALA A 212 9.22 14.80 -9.90
CA ALA A 212 10.43 14.96 -10.70
C ALA A 212 10.84 13.64 -11.40
N ILE A 213 10.80 12.52 -10.66
CA ILE A 213 11.10 11.19 -11.22
C ILE A 213 10.07 10.83 -12.30
N LEU A 214 8.77 10.98 -12.03
CA LEU A 214 7.71 10.70 -13.01
C LEU A 214 7.89 11.53 -14.27
N THR A 215 8.12 12.84 -14.10
CA THR A 215 8.40 13.75 -15.24
C THR A 215 9.60 13.25 -16.05
N SER A 216 10.72 12.91 -15.39
CA SER A 216 11.92 12.40 -16.07
C SER A 216 11.67 11.09 -16.83
N LEU A 217 10.85 10.18 -16.27
CA LEU A 217 10.49 8.93 -16.93
C LEU A 217 9.66 9.18 -18.19
N ILE A 218 8.68 10.09 -18.12
CA ILE A 218 7.82 10.44 -19.26
C ILE A 218 8.62 11.16 -20.33
N LEU A 219 9.44 12.15 -19.97
CA LEU A 219 10.29 12.86 -20.95
C LEU A 219 11.24 11.93 -21.69
N LYS A 220 11.77 10.90 -21.02
CA LYS A 220 12.65 9.90 -21.64
C LYS A 220 11.91 8.91 -22.53
N SER A 221 10.63 8.67 -22.29
CA SER A 221 9.83 7.67 -22.99
C SER A 221 8.96 8.28 -24.10
N CYS A 222 8.41 9.46 -23.84
CA CYS A 222 7.42 10.13 -24.68
C CYS A 222 7.88 11.50 -25.21
N GLY A 223 9.00 12.03 -24.70
CA GLY A 223 9.39 13.43 -24.99
C GLY A 223 8.47 14.44 -24.32
N GLY A 224 8.38 15.62 -24.92
CA GLY A 224 7.51 16.71 -24.48
C GLY A 224 8.23 17.83 -23.74
N GLU A 225 7.48 18.89 -23.44
CA GLU A 225 7.94 20.11 -22.78
C GLU A 225 7.18 20.29 -21.45
N PRO A 226 7.85 20.12 -20.28
CA PRO A 226 7.20 20.22 -18.97
C PRO A 226 7.07 21.67 -18.52
N THR A 227 5.92 22.02 -17.98
CA THR A 227 5.69 23.32 -17.32
C THR A 227 6.29 23.38 -15.92
N GLU A 228 6.15 24.51 -15.22
CA GLU A 228 6.35 24.60 -13.80
C GLU A 228 5.45 23.64 -13.01
N VAL A 229 5.85 23.32 -11.77
CA VAL A 229 5.02 22.55 -10.83
C VAL A 229 4.03 23.48 -10.15
N VAL A 230 2.77 23.08 -10.08
CA VAL A 230 1.73 23.75 -9.32
C VAL A 230 1.36 22.88 -8.12
N CYS A 231 1.28 23.50 -6.93
CA CYS A 231 1.03 22.83 -5.67
C CYS A 231 -0.16 23.46 -4.95
N ALA A 232 -1.05 22.65 -4.43
CA ALA A 232 -2.12 23.06 -3.53
C ALA A 232 -1.99 22.32 -2.18
N GLY A 233 -2.15 23.07 -1.08
CA GLY A 233 -2.03 22.53 0.26
C GLY A 233 -0.59 22.27 0.72
N THR A 234 -0.43 21.49 1.79
CA THR A 234 0.88 21.15 2.37
C THR A 234 0.82 19.72 2.94
N PRO A 235 1.77 18.86 2.60
CA PRO A 235 1.79 17.50 3.12
C PRO A 235 2.04 17.48 4.63
N PRO A 236 1.51 16.49 5.38
CA PRO A 236 1.72 16.37 6.81
C PRO A 236 3.13 15.83 7.12
N THR A 237 4.10 16.73 7.26
CA THR A 237 5.51 16.38 7.45
C THR A 237 5.93 16.34 8.92
N LYS A 238 4.99 16.56 9.86
CA LYS A 238 5.32 16.56 11.29
C LYS A 238 5.78 15.18 11.74
N ALA A 239 7.08 15.08 12.05
CA ALA A 239 7.66 13.86 12.56
C ALA A 239 7.09 13.49 13.95
N LYS A 240 6.76 12.23 14.15
CA LYS A 240 6.35 11.69 15.43
C LYS A 240 7.56 11.48 16.33
N GLN A 241 7.43 11.79 17.61
CA GLN A 241 8.48 11.52 18.61
C GLN A 241 7.99 10.46 19.60
N VAL A 242 8.81 9.46 19.85
CA VAL A 242 8.56 8.37 20.80
C VAL A 242 9.66 8.39 21.85
N LYS A 243 9.27 8.41 23.11
CA LYS A 243 10.23 8.21 24.21
C LYS A 243 10.49 6.70 24.36
N PHE A 244 11.72 6.29 24.09
CA PHE A 244 12.13 4.90 24.08
C PHE A 244 12.99 4.57 25.32
N ASP A 245 12.73 3.43 25.94
CA ASP A 245 13.57 2.84 26.96
C ASP A 245 14.32 1.66 26.32
N PRO A 246 15.65 1.75 26.12
CA PRO A 246 16.38 0.68 25.43
C PRO A 246 16.36 -0.66 26.19
N ASP A 247 16.15 -0.66 27.53
CA ASP A 247 16.01 -1.89 28.32
C ASP A 247 14.68 -2.61 28.03
N LEU A 248 13.73 -1.95 27.36
CA LEU A 248 12.48 -2.54 26.91
C LEU A 248 12.74 -3.62 25.85
N THR A 249 13.80 -3.51 25.08
CA THR A 249 14.18 -4.51 24.06
C THR A 249 14.39 -5.88 24.69
N GLU A 250 15.09 -5.97 25.81
CA GLU A 250 15.27 -7.24 26.50
C GLU A 250 13.97 -7.71 27.19
N ARG A 251 13.26 -6.80 27.87
CA ARG A 251 12.04 -7.14 28.62
C ARG A 251 10.89 -7.58 27.72
N LEU A 252 10.71 -6.95 26.57
CA LEU A 252 9.61 -7.24 25.63
C LEU A 252 10.04 -8.13 24.47
N GLY A 253 11.22 -7.87 23.89
CA GLY A 253 11.76 -8.59 22.75
C GLY A 253 12.44 -9.91 23.10
N GLY A 254 12.80 -10.11 24.37
CA GLY A 254 13.41 -11.37 24.86
C GLY A 254 14.86 -11.57 24.43
N VAL A 255 15.52 -10.54 23.95
CA VAL A 255 16.93 -10.57 23.53
C VAL A 255 17.67 -9.33 24.03
N SER A 256 18.85 -9.52 24.57
CA SER A 256 19.70 -8.43 25.05
C SER A 256 20.51 -7.86 23.87
N VAL A 257 20.28 -6.60 23.56
CA VAL A 257 20.99 -5.85 22.51
C VAL A 257 21.67 -4.65 23.15
N PRO A 258 23.00 -4.46 23.01
CA PRO A 258 23.68 -3.31 23.56
C PRO A 258 23.06 -1.98 23.11
N HIS A 259 22.94 -0.99 24.01
CA HIS A 259 22.30 0.30 23.73
C HIS A 259 22.93 1.00 22.51
N GLU A 260 24.24 0.94 22.36
CA GLU A 260 24.95 1.51 21.21
C GLU A 260 24.52 0.84 19.89
N GLN A 261 24.33 -0.49 19.91
CA GLN A 261 23.86 -1.24 18.75
C GLN A 261 22.41 -0.92 18.43
N GLN A 262 21.54 -0.78 19.45
CA GLN A 262 20.16 -0.35 19.24
C GLN A 262 20.10 1.03 18.58
N ARG A 263 20.92 1.98 19.05
CA ARG A 263 21.05 3.32 18.45
C ARG A 263 21.49 3.22 16.99
N ALA A 264 22.52 2.42 16.71
CA ALA A 264 23.04 2.23 15.35
C ALA A 264 21.96 1.63 14.42
N ILE A 265 21.21 0.64 14.89
CA ILE A 265 20.10 0.02 14.13
C ILE A 265 19.02 1.05 13.79
N LEU A 266 18.54 1.79 14.80
CA LEU A 266 17.50 2.80 14.57
C LEU A 266 17.99 3.90 13.63
N THR A 267 19.23 4.37 13.78
CA THR A 267 19.83 5.37 12.88
C THR A 267 19.96 4.84 11.45
N ALA A 268 20.32 3.55 11.26
CA ALA A 268 20.39 2.94 9.94
C ALA A 268 19.02 2.82 9.25
N LEU A 269 17.93 2.85 10.03
CA LEU A 269 16.55 2.89 9.55
C LEU A 269 16.02 4.33 9.41
N ASP A 270 16.90 5.34 9.48
CA ASP A 270 16.61 6.77 9.40
C ASP A 270 15.80 7.35 10.59
N PHE A 271 15.79 6.67 11.75
CA PHE A 271 15.31 7.30 12.98
C PHE A 271 16.39 8.23 13.58
N GLU A 272 15.98 9.38 14.08
CA GLU A 272 16.88 10.26 14.82
C GLU A 272 16.78 9.93 16.32
N VAL A 273 17.86 9.43 16.90
CA VAL A 273 17.89 9.02 18.31
C VAL A 273 18.61 10.07 19.14
N GLY A 274 17.87 10.88 19.90
CA GLY A 274 18.41 11.87 20.81
C GLY A 274 19.10 11.28 22.06
N ASP A 275 19.85 12.12 22.78
CA ASP A 275 20.65 11.68 23.94
C ASP A 275 19.80 11.03 25.07
N ALA A 276 18.58 11.51 25.28
CA ALA A 276 17.65 10.99 26.28
C ALA A 276 16.73 9.88 25.73
N TRP A 277 17.10 9.22 24.62
CA TRP A 277 16.30 8.21 23.94
C TRP A 277 14.90 8.71 23.50
N THR A 278 14.80 9.99 23.16
CA THR A 278 13.68 10.48 22.38
C THR A 278 13.97 10.19 20.91
N VAL A 279 13.17 9.32 20.32
CA VAL A 279 13.33 8.85 18.94
C VAL A 279 12.36 9.59 18.05
N THR A 280 12.89 10.33 17.07
CA THR A 280 12.11 11.01 16.04
C THR A 280 11.94 10.04 14.86
N CYS A 281 10.68 9.72 14.52
CA CYS A 281 10.34 8.77 13.47
C CYS A 281 10.30 9.48 12.12
N PRO A 282 10.89 8.92 11.06
CA PRO A 282 10.74 9.50 9.73
C PRO A 282 9.27 9.49 9.28
N PRO A 283 8.77 10.55 8.63
CA PRO A 283 7.34 10.70 8.29
C PRO A 283 6.74 9.54 7.47
N ARG A 284 7.54 8.81 6.71
CA ARG A 284 7.11 7.62 5.96
C ARG A 284 6.79 6.40 6.82
N ARG A 285 7.17 6.41 8.12
CA ARG A 285 6.94 5.30 9.05
C ARG A 285 5.64 5.54 9.81
N HIS A 286 4.52 5.33 9.10
CA HIS A 286 3.17 5.45 9.64
C HIS A 286 2.83 4.35 10.65
N ASP A 287 3.56 3.24 10.59
CA ASP A 287 3.40 2.04 11.42
C ASP A 287 3.92 2.20 12.86
N ILE A 288 4.77 3.19 13.12
CA ILE A 288 5.35 3.41 14.45
C ILE A 288 4.37 4.18 15.34
N GLU A 289 3.77 3.53 16.31
CA GLU A 289 2.85 4.14 17.27
C GLU A 289 3.49 4.39 18.64
N GLY A 290 4.41 3.51 19.04
CA GLY A 290 5.04 3.60 20.37
C GLY A 290 6.35 2.84 20.51
N SER A 291 6.74 2.63 21.77
CA SER A 291 8.02 1.98 22.10
C SER A 291 8.10 0.51 21.68
N ALA A 292 6.95 -0.19 21.64
CA ALA A 292 6.91 -1.59 21.21
C ALA A 292 7.33 -1.76 19.75
N ASP A 293 6.93 -0.81 18.89
CA ASP A 293 7.31 -0.83 17.46
C ASP A 293 8.80 -0.58 17.28
N LEU A 294 9.41 0.26 18.15
CA LEU A 294 10.86 0.46 18.15
C LEU A 294 11.62 -0.78 18.61
N VAL A 295 11.06 -1.53 19.59
CA VAL A 295 11.61 -2.85 19.98
C VAL A 295 11.55 -3.81 18.79
N GLU A 296 10.43 -3.86 18.06
CA GLU A 296 10.29 -4.68 16.85
C GLU A 296 11.38 -4.34 15.84
N GLU A 297 11.61 -3.07 15.56
CA GLU A 297 12.66 -2.62 14.63
C GLU A 297 14.06 -3.07 15.06
N VAL A 298 14.38 -2.91 16.34
CA VAL A 298 15.68 -3.36 16.89
C VAL A 298 15.84 -4.88 16.76
N VAL A 299 14.84 -5.65 17.21
CA VAL A 299 14.91 -7.12 17.21
C VAL A 299 14.92 -7.66 15.78
N ARG A 300 14.14 -7.07 14.89
CA ARG A 300 14.03 -7.45 13.48
C ARG A 300 15.37 -7.32 12.74
N ILE A 301 16.08 -6.21 12.95
CA ILE A 301 17.39 -5.97 12.31
C ILE A 301 18.52 -6.72 13.03
N HIS A 302 18.45 -6.83 14.37
CA HIS A 302 19.40 -7.66 15.12
C HIS A 302 19.32 -9.14 14.72
N GLY A 303 18.15 -9.61 14.33
CA GLY A 303 17.83 -10.97 13.92
C GLY A 303 16.96 -11.72 14.91
N ILE A 304 15.77 -12.11 14.46
CA ILE A 304 14.80 -12.88 15.26
C ILE A 304 15.38 -14.24 15.70
N ASP A 305 16.27 -14.82 14.91
CA ASP A 305 16.92 -16.09 15.23
C ASP A 305 17.85 -16.01 16.48
N ASN A 306 18.18 -14.79 16.93
CA ASN A 306 18.93 -14.55 18.16
C ASN A 306 18.05 -14.54 19.42
N VAL A 307 16.73 -14.66 19.27
CA VAL A 307 15.79 -14.75 20.40
C VAL A 307 15.71 -16.20 20.88
N ASP A 308 16.14 -16.45 22.10
CA ASP A 308 16.12 -17.80 22.68
C ASP A 308 14.70 -18.33 22.86
N ALA A 309 14.48 -19.57 22.44
CA ALA A 309 13.21 -20.25 22.68
C ALA A 309 13.14 -20.67 24.17
N VAL A 310 12.32 -20.00 24.95
CA VAL A 310 12.11 -20.30 26.36
C VAL A 310 10.82 -21.07 26.56
N ALA A 311 10.90 -22.24 27.19
CA ALA A 311 9.72 -23.03 27.52
C ALA A 311 8.84 -22.30 28.55
N LEU A 312 7.52 -22.30 28.28
CA LEU A 312 6.58 -21.76 29.25
C LEU A 312 6.70 -22.46 30.60
N PRO A 313 6.67 -21.73 31.75
CA PRO A 313 6.74 -22.32 33.06
C PRO A 313 5.56 -23.28 33.25
N ARG A 314 5.85 -24.49 33.66
CA ARG A 314 4.81 -25.48 33.97
C ARG A 314 4.08 -25.05 35.26
N ARG A 315 2.75 -25.05 35.19
CA ARG A 315 1.95 -24.86 36.41
C ARG A 315 2.18 -26.03 37.36
N PRO A 316 2.26 -25.80 38.67
CA PRO A 316 2.29 -26.90 39.67
C PRO A 316 1.02 -27.74 39.50
N GLY A 317 1.18 -29.06 39.49
CA GLY A 317 0.04 -29.98 39.39
C GLY A 317 0.39 -31.28 38.67
N VAL A 318 -0.54 -32.22 38.69
CA VAL A 318 -0.41 -33.50 38.01
C VAL A 318 -0.56 -33.26 36.48
N ALA A 319 0.37 -33.78 35.68
CA ALA A 319 0.28 -33.74 34.23
C ALA A 319 -0.99 -34.47 33.77
N LEU A 320 -1.88 -33.75 33.12
CA LEU A 320 -3.06 -34.34 32.47
C LEU A 320 -2.64 -35.09 31.23
N PRO A 321 -3.35 -36.17 30.84
CA PRO A 321 -3.14 -36.85 29.59
C PRO A 321 -3.27 -35.88 28.42
N THR A 322 -2.36 -35.96 27.43
CA THR A 322 -2.34 -35.09 26.25
C THR A 322 -3.51 -35.34 25.29
N ALA A 323 -4.25 -36.41 25.47
CA ALA A 323 -5.40 -36.74 24.67
C ALA A 323 -6.50 -37.36 25.55
N THR A 324 -7.76 -36.99 25.30
CA THR A 324 -8.91 -37.58 25.93
C THR A 324 -9.09 -39.04 25.49
N PRO A 325 -9.85 -39.87 26.26
CA PRO A 325 -10.16 -41.24 25.85
C PRO A 325 -10.82 -41.32 24.46
N LEU A 326 -11.68 -40.35 24.13
CA LEU A 326 -12.34 -40.27 22.82
C LEU A 326 -11.33 -39.99 21.70
N GLN A 327 -10.45 -39.03 21.87
CA GLN A 327 -9.38 -38.75 20.89
C GLN A 327 -8.43 -39.95 20.70
N GLN A 328 -8.16 -40.69 21.78
CA GLN A 328 -7.35 -41.92 21.70
C GLN A 328 -8.08 -43.02 20.93
N LEU A 329 -9.39 -43.16 21.16
CA LEU A 329 -10.23 -44.12 20.45
C LEU A 329 -10.28 -43.78 18.96
N GLU A 330 -10.54 -42.53 18.60
CA GLU A 330 -10.53 -42.06 17.20
C GLU A 330 -9.21 -42.39 16.48
N ARG A 331 -8.06 -42.09 17.11
CA ARG A 331 -6.75 -42.43 16.56
C ARG A 331 -6.55 -43.95 16.36
N LYS A 332 -7.10 -44.76 17.26
CA LYS A 332 -7.07 -46.24 17.12
C LYS A 332 -7.96 -46.72 15.98
N LEU A 333 -9.15 -46.15 15.81
CA LEU A 333 -10.08 -46.49 14.74
C LEU A 333 -9.50 -46.15 13.37
N ARG A 334 -8.92 -44.92 13.21
CA ARG A 334 -8.23 -44.54 11.98
C ARG A 334 -7.14 -45.53 11.59
N ARG A 335 -6.24 -45.89 12.55
CA ARG A 335 -5.18 -46.90 12.30
C ARG A 335 -5.74 -48.27 11.95
N ALA A 336 -6.82 -48.68 12.63
CA ALA A 336 -7.44 -49.98 12.33
C ALA A 336 -8.10 -50.01 10.95
N ALA A 337 -8.70 -48.92 10.51
CA ALA A 337 -9.23 -48.75 9.15
C ALA A 337 -8.12 -48.80 8.09
N ALA A 338 -7.04 -48.04 8.31
CA ALA A 338 -5.87 -48.05 7.41
C ALA A 338 -5.22 -49.45 7.31
N ALA A 339 -5.13 -50.18 8.43
CA ALA A 339 -4.58 -51.54 8.44
C ALA A 339 -5.48 -52.57 7.70
N ARG A 340 -6.74 -52.20 7.41
CA ARG A 340 -7.67 -52.99 6.58
C ARG A 340 -7.74 -52.48 5.14
N SER A 341 -6.77 -51.68 4.71
CA SER A 341 -6.68 -51.12 3.34
C SER A 341 -7.82 -50.17 2.99
N LEU A 342 -8.45 -49.51 3.99
CA LEU A 342 -9.35 -48.40 3.74
C LEU A 342 -8.55 -47.11 3.54
N ASN A 343 -8.90 -46.34 2.52
CA ASN A 343 -8.35 -45.03 2.27
C ASN A 343 -9.15 -43.97 3.04
N GLU A 344 -8.47 -43.08 3.74
CA GLU A 344 -9.09 -41.92 4.40
C GLU A 344 -9.42 -40.88 3.34
N ALA A 345 -10.68 -40.44 3.27
CA ALA A 345 -11.10 -39.31 2.46
C ALA A 345 -11.30 -38.08 3.38
N ILE A 346 -10.65 -36.98 3.05
CA ILE A 346 -10.86 -35.71 3.71
C ILE A 346 -11.96 -34.98 2.93
N THR A 347 -13.11 -34.78 3.59
CA THR A 347 -14.26 -34.07 3.02
C THR A 347 -14.23 -32.59 3.44
N TRP A 348 -14.94 -31.78 2.69
CA TRP A 348 -15.16 -30.39 3.06
C TRP A 348 -16.01 -30.29 4.33
N SER A 349 -15.76 -29.28 5.15
CA SER A 349 -16.55 -29.01 6.35
C SER A 349 -17.84 -28.24 6.07
N PHE A 350 -17.94 -27.65 4.88
CA PHE A 350 -19.09 -26.91 4.40
C PHE A 350 -19.54 -27.51 3.08
N LEU A 351 -20.85 -27.47 2.83
CA LEU A 351 -21.49 -27.98 1.62
C LEU A 351 -22.51 -26.94 1.14
N PRO A 352 -22.85 -26.92 -0.17
CA PRO A 352 -24.01 -26.19 -0.66
C PRO A 352 -25.29 -26.67 0.07
N THR A 353 -26.23 -25.74 0.28
CA THR A 353 -27.44 -26.00 1.07
C THR A 353 -28.26 -27.20 0.49
N ASP A 354 -28.37 -27.29 -0.83
CA ASP A 354 -29.08 -28.36 -1.53
C ASP A 354 -28.43 -29.74 -1.33
N GLU A 355 -27.09 -29.79 -1.28
CA GLU A 355 -26.36 -31.02 -0.96
C GLU A 355 -26.49 -31.39 0.52
N ALA A 356 -26.38 -30.39 1.41
CA ALA A 356 -26.46 -30.58 2.84
C ALA A 356 -27.83 -31.09 3.28
N ASP A 357 -28.92 -30.67 2.64
CA ASP A 357 -30.31 -31.12 2.89
C ASP A 357 -30.47 -32.62 2.71
N HIS A 358 -29.69 -33.25 1.84
CA HIS A 358 -29.73 -34.72 1.68
C HIS A 358 -29.25 -35.50 2.92
N PHE A 359 -28.49 -34.84 3.78
CA PHE A 359 -27.92 -35.43 4.99
C PHE A 359 -28.56 -34.90 6.28
N ALA A 360 -29.41 -33.87 6.18
CA ALA A 360 -29.94 -33.15 7.34
C ALA A 360 -31.04 -33.96 8.09
N ASP A 361 -31.69 -34.92 7.43
CA ASP A 361 -32.83 -35.70 7.98
C ASP A 361 -33.87 -34.81 8.67
N GLY A 362 -34.14 -33.62 8.12
CA GLY A 362 -35.07 -32.64 8.67
C GLY A 362 -34.51 -31.78 9.81
N ALA A 363 -33.21 -31.87 10.13
CA ALA A 363 -32.58 -30.98 11.09
C ALA A 363 -32.37 -29.59 10.47
N GLU A 364 -32.43 -28.56 11.33
CA GLU A 364 -32.12 -27.20 10.94
C GLU A 364 -30.60 -27.07 10.62
N LEU A 365 -30.29 -26.60 9.43
CA LEU A 365 -28.92 -26.40 8.98
C LEU A 365 -28.39 -25.03 9.43
N TRP A 366 -27.11 -25.00 9.78
CA TRP A 366 -26.39 -23.75 10.00
C TRP A 366 -25.91 -23.21 8.67
N VAL A 367 -26.37 -22.01 8.31
CA VAL A 367 -26.04 -21.36 7.04
C VAL A 367 -25.03 -20.24 7.30
N LEU A 368 -23.96 -20.18 6.50
CA LEU A 368 -23.00 -19.10 6.56
C LEU A 368 -23.57 -17.85 5.88
N ASP A 369 -23.44 -16.70 6.55
CA ASP A 369 -23.94 -15.41 6.07
C ASP A 369 -23.11 -14.85 4.89
N ASN A 370 -21.82 -15.20 4.83
CA ASN A 370 -20.86 -14.72 3.84
C ASN A 370 -19.91 -15.85 3.40
N PRO A 371 -20.38 -16.85 2.67
CA PRO A 371 -19.53 -17.93 2.21
C PRO A 371 -18.45 -17.42 1.24
N ILE A 372 -17.30 -18.11 1.19
CA ILE A 372 -16.20 -17.78 0.26
C ILE A 372 -16.61 -18.03 -1.20
N SER A 373 -17.50 -18.98 -1.42
CA SER A 373 -18.08 -19.34 -2.71
C SER A 373 -19.58 -19.55 -2.56
N GLU A 374 -20.36 -19.23 -3.61
CA GLU A 374 -21.78 -19.54 -3.67
C GLU A 374 -22.07 -21.05 -3.66
N ASP A 375 -21.05 -21.86 -3.96
CA ASP A 375 -21.10 -23.33 -3.95
C ASP A 375 -20.77 -23.94 -2.58
N MET A 376 -20.71 -23.13 -1.51
CA MET A 376 -20.38 -23.59 -0.14
C MET A 376 -21.43 -23.23 0.89
#